data_a2cdc8b55ba6cb0fe5679d124934f30a
#
_entry.id   a2cdc8b55ba6cb0fe5679d124934f30a
#
_cell.length_a   1.000
_cell.length_b   1.000
_cell.length_c   1.000
_cell.angle_alpha   90.00
_cell.angle_beta   90.00
_cell.angle_gamma   90.00
#
_symmetry.space_group_name_H-M   'P 1'
#
loop_
_entity.id
_entity.type
_entity.pdbx_description
1 polymer ?
#
loop_
_entity_poly.entity_id
_entity_poly.type
_entity_poly.pdbx_seq_one_letter_code
_entity_poly.pdbx_strand_id
1 'polypeptide(L)'
;MSTKHLVIMAAGTGGHIIPGLAVAEEMKRRGWSVSWMGTELGMENKLVPPTGIPLDRLAFAGLRGKGLLHTVKGVFKLAQAFVQSRQVFVTRSADAVLGMGGYVCFPGGLMAWLMRRPLMLVNADAAMLLSNQSLKPMAQTIAFGFDGAAAASTSKAVVTGNPVRAEIEALAPPAQRYAGRSGPLRLLVVGGSLGARAINDLLPKALALWPADQPRPQVIHQTGQANLAAVQAAYKAAGVQADIRPFIDDMAGELAAADVMLCRAGAVTVSEICAAGLASVLVPLVVSTTSHQRDNARFMAQHGAAVHLPQDEMTAESLQQLLQNLDREQLLAMADKARALARPRAASRVADEIEKMTGARP
;
A
#
# COMPACT_ATOMS: atom_id res chain seq x y z
N MET A 1 -7.24 18.29 31.22
CA MET A 1 -7.91 17.15 30.53
C MET A 1 -6.88 16.05 30.37
N SER A 2 -7.20 14.80 30.67
CA SER A 2 -6.26 13.69 30.48
C SER A 2 -6.00 13.52 28.98
N THR A 3 -4.74 13.31 28.59
CA THR A 3 -4.35 13.03 27.21
C THR A 3 -5.01 11.73 26.75
N LYS A 4 -5.80 11.75 25.70
CA LYS A 4 -6.42 10.54 25.12
C LYS A 4 -5.35 9.64 24.52
N HIS A 5 -5.60 8.33 24.52
CA HIS A 5 -4.67 7.32 24.04
C HIS A 5 -5.25 6.48 22.90
N LEU A 6 -4.51 6.41 21.78
CA LEU A 6 -4.81 5.56 20.62
C LEU A 6 -3.90 4.33 20.61
N VAL A 7 -4.50 3.14 20.51
CA VAL A 7 -3.75 1.91 20.19
C VAL A 7 -3.90 1.60 18.70
N ILE A 8 -2.79 1.57 17.97
CA ILE A 8 -2.75 1.19 16.54
C ILE A 8 -2.36 -0.28 16.42
N MET A 9 -3.19 -1.04 15.77
CA MET A 9 -2.98 -2.46 15.47
C MET A 9 -2.53 -2.62 14.03
N ALA A 10 -1.24 -2.92 13.82
CA ALA A 10 -0.74 -3.26 12.50
C ALA A 10 0.46 -4.20 12.58
N ALA A 11 0.48 -5.22 11.73
CA ALA A 11 1.54 -6.21 11.70
C ALA A 11 1.79 -6.74 10.29
N GLY A 12 3.01 -7.24 10.08
CA GLY A 12 3.41 -7.99 8.90
C GLY A 12 4.16 -7.15 7.88
N THR A 13 3.47 -6.48 6.95
CA THR A 13 4.08 -5.80 5.81
C THR A 13 4.11 -4.28 5.96
N GLY A 14 5.03 -3.62 5.24
CA GLY A 14 5.12 -2.15 5.19
C GLY A 14 3.82 -1.47 4.72
N GLY A 15 3.00 -2.15 3.91
CA GLY A 15 1.72 -1.64 3.43
C GLY A 15 0.69 -1.34 4.52
N HIS A 16 0.79 -1.98 5.70
CA HIS A 16 -0.04 -1.67 6.86
C HIS A 16 0.66 -0.71 7.83
N ILE A 17 1.99 -0.84 7.94
CA ILE A 17 2.77 -0.16 8.98
C ILE A 17 3.02 1.30 8.59
N ILE A 18 3.46 1.57 7.37
CA ILE A 18 3.78 2.94 6.92
C ILE A 18 2.56 3.86 6.99
N PRO A 19 1.37 3.50 6.47
CA PRO A 19 0.18 4.30 6.64
C PRO A 19 -0.24 4.48 8.12
N GLY A 20 -0.05 3.43 8.94
CA GLY A 20 -0.32 3.51 10.37
C GLY A 20 0.60 4.49 11.11
N LEU A 21 1.88 4.56 10.72
CA LEU A 21 2.83 5.54 11.27
C LEU A 21 2.44 6.97 10.90
N ALA A 22 1.96 7.21 9.68
CA ALA A 22 1.47 8.53 9.28
C ALA A 22 0.26 8.97 10.12
N VAL A 23 -0.67 8.05 10.42
CA VAL A 23 -1.79 8.34 11.33
C VAL A 23 -1.30 8.56 12.76
N ALA A 24 -0.32 7.77 13.22
CA ALA A 24 0.26 7.94 14.55
C ALA A 24 0.90 9.34 14.74
N GLU A 25 1.64 9.80 13.74
CA GLU A 25 2.25 11.13 13.74
C GLU A 25 1.18 12.24 13.79
N GLU A 26 0.14 12.13 12.95
CA GLU A 26 -0.97 13.07 12.96
C GLU A 26 -1.69 13.11 14.31
N MET A 27 -1.96 11.95 14.93
CA MET A 27 -2.60 11.89 16.24
C MET A 27 -1.72 12.48 17.35
N LYS A 28 -0.41 12.23 17.31
CA LYS A 28 0.55 12.87 18.23
C LYS A 28 0.56 14.39 18.07
N ARG A 29 0.52 14.89 16.83
CA ARG A 29 0.43 16.34 16.53
C ARG A 29 -0.85 16.96 17.11
N ARG A 30 -1.94 16.19 17.20
CA ARG A 30 -3.21 16.60 17.83
C ARG A 30 -3.24 16.43 19.35
N GLY A 31 -2.12 16.05 19.96
CA GLY A 31 -1.99 15.93 21.41
C GLY A 31 -2.44 14.59 21.99
N TRP A 32 -2.63 13.56 21.17
CA TRP A 32 -2.90 12.20 21.62
C TRP A 32 -1.60 11.47 21.98
N SER A 33 -1.65 10.61 22.97
CA SER A 33 -0.64 9.59 23.14
C SER A 33 -0.96 8.38 22.26
N VAL A 34 0.08 7.72 21.73
CA VAL A 34 -0.07 6.60 20.79
C VAL A 34 0.81 5.45 21.23
N SER A 35 0.28 4.22 21.15
CA SER A 35 1.06 3.00 21.22
C SER A 35 0.72 2.08 20.07
N TRP A 36 1.58 1.09 19.83
CA TRP A 36 1.46 0.17 18.72
C TRP A 36 1.30 -1.26 19.23
N MET A 37 0.38 -2.01 18.66
CA MET A 37 0.22 -3.43 18.91
C MET A 37 0.58 -4.20 17.65
N GLY A 38 1.63 -5.00 17.73
CA GLY A 38 2.18 -5.78 16.62
C GLY A 38 2.45 -7.23 17.01
N THR A 39 3.27 -7.91 16.22
CA THR A 39 3.73 -9.28 16.45
C THR A 39 5.22 -9.32 16.77
N GLU A 40 5.74 -10.50 17.16
CA GLU A 40 7.16 -10.68 17.42
C GLU A 40 8.04 -10.66 16.16
N LEU A 41 7.49 -10.96 14.98
CA LEU A 41 8.25 -11.27 13.75
C LEU A 41 7.99 -10.34 12.57
N GLY A 42 7.07 -9.37 12.67
CA GLY A 42 6.71 -8.50 11.54
C GLY A 42 7.66 -7.33 11.34
N MET A 43 7.48 -6.61 10.21
CA MET A 43 8.28 -5.40 9.88
C MET A 43 8.09 -4.26 10.88
N GLU A 44 7.01 -4.28 11.65
CA GLU A 44 6.76 -3.33 12.75
C GLU A 44 7.91 -3.29 13.75
N ASN A 45 8.62 -4.40 13.94
CA ASN A 45 9.78 -4.47 14.84
C ASN A 45 10.99 -3.65 14.36
N LYS A 46 11.04 -3.32 13.07
CA LYS A 46 12.09 -2.46 12.48
C LYS A 46 11.62 -1.02 12.31
N LEU A 47 10.35 -0.82 11.94
CA LEU A 47 9.83 0.48 11.53
C LEU A 47 9.25 1.31 12.68
N VAL A 48 8.67 0.68 13.71
CA VAL A 48 8.02 1.41 14.81
C VAL A 48 9.01 1.94 15.86
N PRO A 49 9.98 1.14 16.36
CA PRO A 49 10.87 1.60 17.46
C PRO A 49 11.63 2.91 17.17
N PRO A 50 12.14 3.17 15.94
CA PRO A 50 12.83 4.42 15.64
C PRO A 50 11.97 5.68 15.81
N THR A 51 10.61 5.55 15.79
CA THR A 51 9.66 6.66 15.96
C THR A 51 9.37 7.00 17.41
N GLY A 52 9.93 6.25 18.38
CA GLY A 52 9.68 6.41 19.81
C GLY A 52 8.26 5.97 20.25
N ILE A 53 7.47 5.34 19.37
CA ILE A 53 6.15 4.81 19.73
C ILE A 53 6.34 3.48 20.47
N PRO A 54 5.75 3.33 21.68
CA PRO A 54 5.79 2.07 22.41
C PRO A 54 5.17 0.93 21.61
N LEU A 55 5.90 -0.20 21.50
CA LEU A 55 5.48 -1.38 20.74
C LEU A 55 5.17 -2.56 21.68
N ASP A 56 3.90 -2.92 21.77
CA ASP A 56 3.40 -4.09 22.49
C ASP A 56 3.28 -5.27 21.51
N ARG A 57 3.93 -6.40 21.83
CA ARG A 57 4.03 -7.56 20.94
C ARG A 57 3.12 -8.68 21.38
N LEU A 58 2.30 -9.17 20.46
CA LEU A 58 1.48 -10.38 20.69
C LEU A 58 2.24 -11.62 20.20
N ALA A 59 2.19 -12.69 20.98
CA ALA A 59 2.75 -14.00 20.61
C ALA A 59 1.84 -14.74 19.59
N PHE A 60 1.43 -14.04 18.51
CA PHE A 60 0.48 -14.55 17.52
C PHE A 60 0.93 -14.22 16.09
N ALA A 61 1.16 -15.27 15.28
CA ALA A 61 1.60 -15.16 13.90
C ALA A 61 0.53 -15.61 12.87
N GLY A 62 -0.75 -15.72 13.29
CA GLY A 62 -1.85 -16.23 12.48
C GLY A 62 -2.07 -17.74 12.60
N LEU A 63 -3.17 -18.22 12.01
CA LEU A 63 -3.60 -19.63 12.11
C LEU A 63 -3.16 -20.50 10.91
N ARG A 64 -2.18 -20.05 10.12
CA ARG A 64 -1.74 -20.77 8.91
C ARG A 64 -0.86 -21.97 9.27
N GLY A 65 -1.29 -23.17 8.88
CA GLY A 65 -0.55 -24.44 9.00
C GLY A 65 -1.45 -25.63 8.73
N LYS A 66 -0.88 -26.79 8.38
CA LYS A 66 -1.62 -28.02 8.12
C LYS A 66 -1.42 -29.02 9.29
N GLY A 67 -2.52 -29.66 9.75
CA GLY A 67 -2.51 -30.72 10.74
C GLY A 67 -3.19 -30.38 12.07
N LEU A 68 -3.73 -31.41 12.74
CA LEU A 68 -4.56 -31.28 13.96
C LEU A 68 -3.79 -30.63 15.14
N LEU A 69 -2.53 -31.01 15.33
CA LEU A 69 -1.65 -30.44 16.36
C LEU A 69 -1.37 -28.95 16.12
N HIS A 70 -1.29 -28.52 14.86
CA HIS A 70 -1.08 -27.13 14.50
C HIS A 70 -2.33 -26.29 14.78
N THR A 71 -3.51 -26.88 14.54
CA THR A 71 -4.81 -26.25 14.84
C THR A 71 -5.00 -26.02 16.34
N VAL A 72 -4.71 -27.03 17.17
CA VAL A 72 -4.81 -26.91 18.64
C VAL A 72 -3.83 -25.85 19.18
N LYS A 73 -2.57 -25.86 18.74
CA LYS A 73 -1.61 -24.82 19.10
C LYS A 73 -2.04 -23.43 18.62
N GLY A 74 -2.66 -23.35 17.45
CA GLY A 74 -3.18 -22.10 16.89
C GLY A 74 -4.33 -21.53 17.73
N VAL A 75 -5.27 -22.35 18.18
CA VAL A 75 -6.38 -21.95 19.06
C VAL A 75 -5.85 -21.45 20.40
N PHE A 76 -4.88 -22.15 21.00
CA PHE A 76 -4.27 -21.71 22.26
C PHE A 76 -3.56 -20.35 22.10
N LYS A 77 -2.76 -20.17 21.03
CA LYS A 77 -2.12 -18.88 20.73
C LYS A 77 -3.13 -17.77 20.46
N LEU A 78 -4.25 -18.07 19.82
CA LEU A 78 -5.32 -17.10 19.62
C LEU A 78 -5.95 -16.69 20.96
N ALA A 79 -6.25 -17.64 21.87
CA ALA A 79 -6.75 -17.35 23.20
C ALA A 79 -5.75 -16.48 23.99
N GLN A 80 -4.46 -16.79 23.93
CA GLN A 80 -3.40 -15.99 24.51
C GLN A 80 -3.38 -14.56 23.92
N ALA A 81 -3.55 -14.41 22.59
CA ALA A 81 -3.58 -13.10 21.93
C ALA A 81 -4.77 -12.24 22.40
N PHE A 82 -5.94 -12.85 22.71
CA PHE A 82 -7.05 -12.12 23.31
C PHE A 82 -6.72 -11.59 24.70
N VAL A 83 -6.10 -12.41 25.55
CA VAL A 83 -5.69 -11.99 26.90
C VAL A 83 -4.64 -10.88 26.84
N GLN A 84 -3.64 -11.03 25.97
CA GLN A 84 -2.61 -10.02 25.76
C GLN A 84 -3.19 -8.71 25.20
N SER A 85 -4.14 -8.78 24.24
CA SER A 85 -4.82 -7.58 23.71
C SER A 85 -5.57 -6.84 24.83
N ARG A 86 -6.30 -7.58 25.69
CA ARG A 86 -6.97 -6.98 26.85
C ARG A 86 -5.97 -6.29 27.77
N GLN A 87 -4.85 -6.95 28.07
CA GLN A 87 -3.80 -6.39 28.92
C GLN A 87 -3.23 -5.09 28.33
N VAL A 88 -2.93 -5.06 27.04
CA VAL A 88 -2.46 -3.87 26.33
C VAL A 88 -3.47 -2.73 26.50
N PHE A 89 -4.75 -2.95 26.21
CA PHE A 89 -5.78 -1.91 26.28
C PHE A 89 -5.97 -1.36 27.70
N VAL A 90 -5.84 -2.21 28.73
CA VAL A 90 -5.89 -1.76 30.13
C VAL A 90 -4.65 -0.98 30.51
N THR A 91 -3.46 -1.53 30.25
CA THR A 91 -2.18 -0.91 30.62
C THR A 91 -1.98 0.45 29.92
N ARG A 92 -2.40 0.55 28.64
CA ARG A 92 -2.31 1.78 27.86
C ARG A 92 -3.48 2.75 28.09
N SER A 93 -4.50 2.35 28.85
CA SER A 93 -5.73 3.14 29.02
C SER A 93 -6.34 3.57 27.67
N ALA A 94 -6.47 2.61 26.73
CA ALA A 94 -6.89 2.89 25.37
C ALA A 94 -8.25 3.59 25.30
N ASP A 95 -8.33 4.79 24.72
CA ASP A 95 -9.58 5.51 24.44
C ASP A 95 -10.15 5.16 23.07
N ALA A 96 -9.29 4.81 22.13
CA ALA A 96 -9.66 4.33 20.79
C ALA A 96 -8.68 3.26 20.30
N VAL A 97 -9.15 2.44 19.37
CA VAL A 97 -8.36 1.38 18.72
C VAL A 97 -8.49 1.51 17.21
N LEU A 98 -7.35 1.51 16.52
CA LEU A 98 -7.26 1.59 15.07
C LEU A 98 -6.67 0.29 14.49
N GLY A 99 -7.41 -0.42 13.66
CA GLY A 99 -6.94 -1.60 12.94
C GLY A 99 -6.48 -1.21 11.53
N MET A 100 -5.17 -1.31 11.27
CA MET A 100 -4.57 -1.03 9.96
C MET A 100 -4.37 -2.28 9.10
N GLY A 101 -4.44 -3.48 9.71
CA GLY A 101 -4.26 -4.76 9.03
C GLY A 101 -3.26 -5.68 9.72
N GLY A 102 -3.18 -6.91 9.21
CA GLY A 102 -2.35 -7.97 9.80
C GLY A 102 -3.08 -8.82 10.86
N TYR A 103 -2.40 -9.86 11.31
CA TYR A 103 -2.99 -10.89 12.18
C TYR A 103 -3.46 -10.38 13.54
N VAL A 104 -2.86 -9.31 14.05
CA VAL A 104 -3.21 -8.71 15.35
C VAL A 104 -4.58 -8.05 15.37
N CYS A 105 -5.08 -7.64 14.20
CA CYS A 105 -6.36 -6.92 14.11
C CYS A 105 -7.54 -7.78 14.56
N PHE A 106 -7.54 -9.08 14.27
CA PHE A 106 -8.67 -9.93 14.66
C PHE A 106 -8.80 -10.08 16.19
N PRO A 107 -7.79 -10.58 16.94
CA PRO A 107 -7.90 -10.67 18.39
C PRO A 107 -8.06 -9.30 19.06
N GLY A 108 -7.31 -8.29 18.60
CA GLY A 108 -7.41 -6.94 19.14
C GLY A 108 -8.76 -6.28 18.87
N GLY A 109 -9.28 -6.37 17.65
CA GLY A 109 -10.57 -5.78 17.29
C GLY A 109 -11.74 -6.40 18.02
N LEU A 110 -11.77 -7.74 18.16
CA LEU A 110 -12.78 -8.42 18.96
C LEU A 110 -12.68 -8.01 20.45
N MET A 111 -11.46 -7.92 20.99
CA MET A 111 -11.26 -7.48 22.37
C MET A 111 -11.66 -6.02 22.59
N ALA A 112 -11.35 -5.11 21.64
CA ALA A 112 -11.78 -3.72 21.69
C ALA A 112 -13.33 -3.64 21.77
N TRP A 113 -14.03 -4.42 20.96
CA TRP A 113 -15.49 -4.48 20.98
C TRP A 113 -16.03 -5.00 22.31
N LEU A 114 -15.48 -6.10 22.83
CA LEU A 114 -15.87 -6.67 24.14
C LEU A 114 -15.65 -5.69 25.29
N MET A 115 -14.60 -4.89 25.22
CA MET A 115 -14.27 -3.86 26.20
C MET A 115 -14.98 -2.52 25.94
N ARG A 116 -15.86 -2.46 24.93
CA ARG A 116 -16.58 -1.23 24.51
C ARG A 116 -15.63 -0.05 24.17
N ARG A 117 -14.45 -0.36 23.62
CA ARG A 117 -13.53 0.66 23.12
C ARG A 117 -13.91 0.99 21.67
N PRO A 118 -13.99 2.27 21.30
CA PRO A 118 -14.19 2.68 19.92
C PRO A 118 -13.19 2.01 18.98
N LEU A 119 -13.71 1.28 17.97
CA LEU A 119 -12.90 0.56 16.99
C LEU A 119 -13.11 1.15 15.61
N MET A 120 -12.04 1.61 15.01
CA MET A 120 -11.97 1.96 13.58
C MET A 120 -11.11 0.95 12.84
N LEU A 121 -11.51 0.57 11.64
CA LEU A 121 -10.72 -0.26 10.73
C LEU A 121 -10.30 0.56 9.52
N VAL A 122 -9.11 0.28 8.99
CA VAL A 122 -8.67 0.81 7.70
C VAL A 122 -8.64 -0.32 6.69
N ASN A 123 -9.28 -0.12 5.55
CA ASN A 123 -9.26 -1.00 4.40
C ASN A 123 -8.51 -0.32 3.26
N ALA A 124 -7.22 -0.60 3.19
CA ALA A 124 -6.33 0.07 2.25
C ALA A 124 -6.57 -0.33 0.79
N ASP A 125 -7.03 -1.57 0.54
CA ASP A 125 -7.22 -2.13 -0.79
C ASP A 125 -8.62 -1.83 -1.35
N ALA A 126 -8.79 -1.94 -2.68
CA ALA A 126 -10.07 -1.74 -3.35
C ALA A 126 -11.12 -2.81 -2.98
N ALA A 127 -10.68 -4.02 -2.64
CA ALA A 127 -11.53 -5.06 -2.08
C ALA A 127 -11.42 -5.10 -0.55
N MET A 128 -12.49 -5.50 0.14
CA MET A 128 -12.46 -5.62 1.60
C MET A 128 -11.64 -6.82 2.05
N LEU A 129 -10.66 -6.58 2.91
CA LEU A 129 -9.81 -7.62 3.51
C LEU A 129 -10.64 -8.58 4.37
N LEU A 130 -10.28 -9.88 4.39
CA LEU A 130 -10.98 -10.89 5.19
C LEU A 130 -11.03 -10.55 6.69
N SER A 131 -9.94 -10.01 7.24
CA SER A 131 -9.91 -9.54 8.62
C SER A 131 -10.92 -8.43 8.89
N ASN A 132 -11.05 -7.48 7.94
CA ASN A 132 -12.00 -6.39 8.05
C ASN A 132 -13.45 -6.87 7.86
N GLN A 133 -13.69 -7.85 6.96
CA GLN A 133 -15.00 -8.49 6.81
C GLN A 133 -15.46 -9.11 8.13
N SER A 134 -14.58 -9.84 8.82
CA SER A 134 -14.88 -10.48 10.11
C SER A 134 -15.16 -9.49 11.24
N LEU A 135 -14.48 -8.34 11.24
CA LEU A 135 -14.60 -7.29 12.26
C LEU A 135 -15.63 -6.20 11.90
N LYS A 136 -16.14 -6.18 10.67
CA LYS A 136 -17.13 -5.20 10.20
C LYS A 136 -18.32 -4.96 11.14
N PRO A 137 -18.96 -6.00 11.72
CA PRO A 137 -20.06 -5.80 12.66
C PRO A 137 -19.65 -5.03 13.93
N MET A 138 -18.41 -5.20 14.36
CA MET A 138 -17.86 -4.68 15.62
C MET A 138 -17.28 -3.27 15.48
N ALA A 139 -16.85 -2.89 14.29
CA ALA A 139 -16.30 -1.56 14.02
C ALA A 139 -17.39 -0.48 14.06
N GLN A 140 -17.07 0.68 14.57
CA GLN A 140 -17.92 1.88 14.47
C GLN A 140 -17.77 2.55 13.11
N THR A 141 -16.55 2.62 12.60
CA THR A 141 -16.21 3.24 11.31
C THR A 141 -15.19 2.38 10.57
N ILE A 142 -15.30 2.34 9.26
CA ILE A 142 -14.33 1.69 8.37
C ILE A 142 -13.86 2.73 7.37
N ALA A 143 -12.59 3.11 7.45
CA ALA A 143 -11.92 3.98 6.49
C ALA A 143 -11.50 3.19 5.26
N PHE A 144 -11.86 3.67 4.09
CA PHE A 144 -11.49 3.05 2.82
C PHE A 144 -10.46 3.90 2.07
N GLY A 145 -9.45 3.21 1.53
CA GLY A 145 -8.46 3.82 0.67
C GLY A 145 -9.01 4.23 -0.70
N PHE A 146 -10.03 3.52 -1.17
CA PHE A 146 -10.63 3.70 -2.48
C PHE A 146 -12.15 3.81 -2.39
N ASP A 147 -12.73 4.69 -3.23
CA ASP A 147 -14.16 4.83 -3.42
C ASP A 147 -14.65 3.79 -4.44
N GLY A 148 -15.21 2.72 -3.95
CA GLY A 148 -15.61 1.59 -4.80
C GLY A 148 -16.61 0.66 -4.13
N ALA A 149 -16.87 -0.49 -4.74
CA ALA A 149 -17.87 -1.46 -4.28
C ALA A 149 -17.68 -1.90 -2.82
N ALA A 150 -16.44 -2.00 -2.33
CA ALA A 150 -16.16 -2.36 -0.96
C ALA A 150 -16.64 -1.28 0.03
N ALA A 151 -16.42 0.00 -0.27
CA ALA A 151 -16.92 1.11 0.53
C ALA A 151 -18.46 1.18 0.47
N ALA A 152 -19.04 1.05 -0.71
CA ALA A 152 -20.49 1.04 -0.91
C ALA A 152 -21.22 -0.12 -0.19
N SER A 153 -20.50 -1.18 0.21
CA SER A 153 -21.06 -2.37 0.86
C SER A 153 -21.44 -2.16 2.33
N THR A 154 -21.23 -0.99 2.91
CA THR A 154 -21.49 -0.73 4.34
C THR A 154 -21.79 0.74 4.62
N SER A 155 -22.78 0.99 5.49
CA SER A 155 -23.10 2.33 6.00
C SER A 155 -22.06 2.90 6.97
N LYS A 156 -21.10 2.08 7.41
CA LYS A 156 -19.99 2.49 8.30
C LYS A 156 -18.78 3.02 7.51
N ALA A 157 -18.86 3.09 6.18
CA ALA A 157 -17.77 3.49 5.32
C ALA A 157 -17.53 5.00 5.35
N VAL A 158 -16.26 5.37 5.42
CA VAL A 158 -15.76 6.71 5.12
C VAL A 158 -14.59 6.58 4.16
N VAL A 159 -14.65 7.24 3.01
CA VAL A 159 -13.54 7.21 2.05
C VAL A 159 -12.51 8.27 2.47
N THR A 160 -11.48 7.83 3.17
CA THR A 160 -10.39 8.70 3.65
C THR A 160 -9.23 8.80 2.66
N GLY A 161 -9.08 7.82 1.79
CA GLY A 161 -7.84 7.56 1.07
C GLY A 161 -6.83 6.80 1.92
N ASN A 162 -5.70 6.43 1.31
CA ASN A 162 -4.55 5.88 2.02
C ASN A 162 -3.52 6.98 2.27
N PRO A 163 -2.89 7.04 3.45
CA PRO A 163 -1.80 7.97 3.71
C PRO A 163 -0.67 7.80 2.69
N VAL A 164 -0.28 8.89 2.07
CA VAL A 164 0.79 9.01 1.10
C VAL A 164 1.82 9.99 1.63
N ARG A 165 3.06 9.86 1.21
CA ARG A 165 4.15 10.79 1.58
C ARG A 165 3.82 12.21 1.13
N ALA A 166 4.08 13.19 1.99
CA ALA A 166 3.71 14.59 1.75
C ALA A 166 4.37 15.17 0.48
N GLU A 167 5.62 14.79 0.22
CA GLU A 167 6.36 15.22 -0.98
C GLU A 167 5.72 14.71 -2.28
N ILE A 168 5.03 13.56 -2.27
CA ILE A 168 4.29 13.04 -3.42
C ILE A 168 2.95 13.77 -3.58
N GLU A 169 2.25 14.03 -2.47
CA GLU A 169 1.01 14.83 -2.51
C GLU A 169 1.25 16.26 -3.05
N ALA A 170 2.43 16.83 -2.79
CA ALA A 170 2.82 18.17 -3.20
C ALA A 170 3.24 18.27 -4.68
N LEU A 171 3.34 17.17 -5.41
CA LEU A 171 3.73 17.20 -6.83
C LEU A 171 2.77 18.03 -7.67
N ALA A 172 3.34 18.80 -8.60
CA ALA A 172 2.59 19.60 -9.55
C ALA A 172 1.60 18.76 -10.37
N PRO A 173 0.48 19.34 -10.83
CA PRO A 173 -0.50 18.63 -11.66
C PRO A 173 0.13 18.00 -12.91
N PRO A 174 -0.44 16.90 -13.44
CA PRO A 174 0.07 16.21 -14.63
C PRO A 174 0.29 17.16 -15.82
N ALA A 175 -0.68 18.00 -16.13
CA ALA A 175 -0.59 18.94 -17.25
C ALA A 175 0.66 19.83 -17.19
N GLN A 176 1.06 20.30 -16.00
CA GLN A 176 2.28 21.10 -15.84
C GLN A 176 3.55 20.25 -16.01
N ARG A 177 3.54 19.03 -15.49
CA ARG A 177 4.72 18.14 -15.56
C ARG A 177 4.96 17.57 -16.95
N TYR A 178 3.92 17.36 -17.75
CA TYR A 178 4.02 16.90 -19.13
C TYR A 178 4.28 18.03 -20.13
N ALA A 179 4.03 19.28 -19.75
CA ALA A 179 4.24 20.43 -20.63
C ALA A 179 5.69 20.51 -21.14
N GLY A 180 5.85 20.65 -22.46
CA GLY A 180 7.15 20.77 -23.10
C GLY A 180 8.01 19.50 -23.13
N ARG A 181 7.53 18.37 -22.65
CA ARG A 181 8.27 17.10 -22.74
C ARG A 181 8.34 16.61 -24.18
N SER A 182 9.54 16.21 -24.59
CA SER A 182 9.84 15.69 -25.93
C SER A 182 10.85 14.53 -25.84
N GLY A 183 11.16 13.89 -26.97
CA GLY A 183 12.10 12.75 -27.02
C GLY A 183 11.52 11.46 -26.47
N PRO A 184 12.37 10.46 -26.12
CA PRO A 184 11.94 9.16 -25.60
C PRO A 184 11.09 9.27 -24.34
N LEU A 185 10.14 8.33 -24.16
CA LEU A 185 9.38 8.22 -22.91
C LEU A 185 10.29 7.88 -21.73
N ARG A 186 9.98 8.41 -20.55
CA ARG A 186 10.64 8.07 -19.28
C ARG A 186 9.82 7.01 -18.56
N LEU A 187 10.35 5.78 -18.53
CA LEU A 187 9.72 4.63 -17.91
C LEU A 187 10.32 4.38 -16.52
N LEU A 188 9.53 4.59 -15.50
CA LEU A 188 9.87 4.23 -14.12
C LEU A 188 9.37 2.82 -13.82
N VAL A 189 10.24 1.93 -13.35
CA VAL A 189 9.90 0.53 -13.06
C VAL A 189 10.13 0.23 -11.58
N VAL A 190 9.07 -0.17 -10.88
CA VAL A 190 9.13 -0.40 -9.43
C VAL A 190 8.50 -1.73 -9.06
N GLY A 191 9.34 -2.68 -8.67
CA GLY A 191 8.91 -3.99 -8.20
C GLY A 191 8.51 -4.05 -6.71
N GLY A 192 8.66 -2.93 -5.98
CA GLY A 192 8.60 -2.88 -4.52
C GLY A 192 9.95 -3.20 -3.86
N SER A 193 10.00 -3.20 -2.52
CA SER A 193 11.26 -3.38 -1.76
C SER A 193 11.97 -4.73 -1.97
N LEU A 194 11.20 -5.76 -2.33
CA LEU A 194 11.74 -7.10 -2.63
C LEU A 194 11.95 -7.33 -4.13
N GLY A 195 11.55 -6.38 -4.97
CA GLY A 195 11.53 -6.52 -6.41
C GLY A 195 10.33 -7.34 -6.92
N ALA A 196 10.14 -7.34 -8.24
CA ALA A 196 9.09 -8.09 -8.92
C ALA A 196 9.73 -9.00 -9.98
N ARG A 197 9.98 -10.26 -9.63
CA ARG A 197 10.73 -11.20 -10.48
C ARG A 197 10.20 -11.22 -11.92
N ALA A 198 8.89 -11.32 -12.13
CA ALA A 198 8.32 -11.36 -13.47
C ALA A 198 8.64 -10.10 -14.29
N ILE A 199 8.60 -8.91 -13.67
CA ILE A 199 8.96 -7.65 -14.32
C ILE A 199 10.47 -7.63 -14.57
N ASN A 200 11.29 -8.00 -13.57
CA ASN A 200 12.73 -8.04 -13.65
C ASN A 200 13.22 -8.95 -14.79
N ASP A 201 12.57 -10.10 -14.99
CA ASP A 201 12.95 -11.12 -15.98
C ASP A 201 12.48 -10.76 -17.41
N LEU A 202 11.33 -10.11 -17.55
CA LEU A 202 10.71 -9.88 -18.86
C LEU A 202 11.04 -8.50 -19.47
N LEU A 203 11.18 -7.44 -18.67
CA LEU A 203 11.39 -6.10 -19.21
C LEU A 203 12.68 -5.97 -20.04
N PRO A 204 13.86 -6.49 -19.64
CA PRO A 204 15.06 -6.43 -20.48
C PRO A 204 14.83 -7.11 -21.84
N LYS A 205 14.12 -8.24 -21.88
CA LYS A 205 13.78 -8.97 -23.11
C LYS A 205 12.80 -8.19 -23.99
N ALA A 206 11.79 -7.57 -23.39
CA ALA A 206 10.83 -6.72 -24.11
C ALA A 206 11.53 -5.54 -24.78
N LEU A 207 12.46 -4.90 -24.07
CA LEU A 207 13.22 -3.77 -24.60
C LEU A 207 14.25 -4.21 -25.67
N ALA A 208 14.72 -5.45 -25.66
CA ALA A 208 15.58 -5.99 -26.73
C ALA A 208 14.81 -6.16 -28.05
N LEU A 209 13.49 -6.38 -27.99
CA LEU A 209 12.60 -6.46 -29.18
C LEU A 209 12.22 -5.09 -29.74
N TRP A 210 12.70 -3.99 -29.17
CA TRP A 210 12.33 -2.64 -29.61
C TRP A 210 12.86 -2.37 -31.02
N PRO A 211 12.01 -1.84 -31.94
CA PRO A 211 12.44 -1.50 -33.29
C PRO A 211 13.65 -0.55 -33.30
N ALA A 212 14.63 -0.83 -34.17
CA ALA A 212 15.87 -0.06 -34.21
C ALA A 212 15.68 1.38 -34.73
N ASP A 213 14.62 1.61 -35.49
CA ASP A 213 14.23 2.90 -36.07
C ASP A 213 13.39 3.77 -35.13
N GLN A 214 13.03 3.24 -33.94
CA GLN A 214 12.22 3.97 -32.96
C GLN A 214 13.00 4.27 -31.67
N PRO A 215 12.77 5.45 -31.06
CA PRO A 215 13.43 5.81 -29.82
C PRO A 215 12.94 4.88 -28.69
N ARG A 216 13.90 4.16 -28.09
CA ARG A 216 13.65 3.30 -26.91
C ARG A 216 13.38 4.17 -25.69
N PRO A 217 12.48 3.80 -24.76
CA PRO A 217 12.25 4.56 -23.54
C PRO A 217 13.51 4.63 -22.67
N GLN A 218 13.69 5.74 -21.97
CA GLN A 218 14.67 5.87 -20.90
C GLN A 218 14.14 5.18 -19.66
N VAL A 219 14.88 4.22 -19.12
CA VAL A 219 14.41 3.33 -18.04
C VAL A 219 15.17 3.59 -16.76
N ILE A 220 14.42 3.81 -15.67
CA ILE A 220 14.89 3.68 -14.28
C ILE A 220 14.20 2.47 -13.68
N HIS A 221 14.99 1.48 -13.20
CA HIS A 221 14.47 0.21 -12.73
C HIS A 221 14.90 -0.10 -11.29
N GLN A 222 13.95 -0.03 -10.34
CA GLN A 222 14.14 -0.52 -8.97
C GLN A 222 13.90 -2.03 -8.91
N THR A 223 14.95 -2.80 -8.70
CA THR A 223 14.95 -4.26 -8.79
C THR A 223 14.76 -4.98 -7.45
N GLY A 224 14.99 -4.29 -6.32
CA GLY A 224 15.25 -4.91 -5.02
C GLY A 224 16.70 -5.40 -4.90
N GLN A 225 17.28 -5.26 -3.71
CA GLN A 225 18.71 -5.53 -3.46
C GLN A 225 19.14 -6.95 -3.90
N ALA A 226 18.31 -7.95 -3.61
CA ALA A 226 18.64 -9.35 -3.93
C ALA A 226 18.68 -9.66 -5.43
N ASN A 227 18.05 -8.84 -6.28
CA ASN A 227 17.94 -9.09 -7.71
C ASN A 227 18.89 -8.21 -8.55
N LEU A 228 19.56 -7.24 -7.95
CA LEU A 228 20.33 -6.21 -8.66
C LEU A 228 21.30 -6.79 -9.69
N ALA A 229 22.20 -7.68 -9.26
CA ALA A 229 23.23 -8.26 -10.13
C ALA A 229 22.63 -9.06 -11.30
N ALA A 230 21.58 -9.84 -11.04
CA ALA A 230 20.92 -10.64 -12.07
C ALA A 230 20.23 -9.75 -13.13
N VAL A 231 19.58 -8.67 -12.69
CA VAL A 231 18.92 -7.73 -13.61
C VAL A 231 19.92 -6.93 -14.41
N GLN A 232 21.02 -6.48 -13.81
CA GLN A 232 22.13 -5.83 -14.53
C GLN A 232 22.69 -6.74 -15.62
N ALA A 233 22.92 -8.02 -15.32
CA ALA A 233 23.36 -9.00 -16.30
C ALA A 233 22.34 -9.20 -17.43
N ALA A 234 21.04 -9.24 -17.11
CA ALA A 234 19.97 -9.36 -18.11
C ALA A 234 19.91 -8.17 -19.07
N TYR A 235 20.00 -6.94 -18.57
CA TYR A 235 20.06 -5.74 -19.42
C TYR A 235 21.30 -5.71 -20.31
N LYS A 236 22.45 -6.08 -19.76
CA LYS A 236 23.71 -6.18 -20.52
C LYS A 236 23.60 -7.22 -21.65
N ALA A 237 23.08 -8.41 -21.34
CA ALA A 237 22.86 -9.47 -22.34
C ALA A 237 21.85 -9.06 -23.44
N ALA A 238 20.84 -8.26 -23.08
CA ALA A 238 19.86 -7.70 -24.00
C ALA A 238 20.39 -6.52 -24.84
N GLY A 239 21.59 -6.00 -24.58
CA GLY A 239 22.14 -4.81 -25.25
C GLY A 239 21.30 -3.55 -24.98
N VAL A 240 20.66 -3.44 -23.83
CA VAL A 240 19.78 -2.34 -23.43
C VAL A 240 20.42 -1.55 -22.30
N GLN A 241 20.46 -0.22 -22.47
CA GLN A 241 20.88 0.69 -21.39
C GLN A 241 19.69 1.04 -20.49
N ALA A 242 19.91 0.98 -19.17
CA ALA A 242 18.95 1.37 -18.15
C ALA A 242 19.70 1.82 -16.89
N ASP A 243 19.08 2.71 -16.11
CA ASP A 243 19.52 3.05 -14.74
C ASP A 243 18.91 2.04 -13.78
N ILE A 244 19.72 1.12 -13.29
CA ILE A 244 19.29 -0.04 -12.51
C ILE A 244 19.71 0.18 -11.06
N ARG A 245 18.73 0.33 -10.18
CA ARG A 245 18.94 0.65 -8.76
C ARG A 245 18.34 -0.45 -7.86
N PRO A 246 18.98 -0.78 -6.75
CA PRO A 246 18.40 -1.70 -5.77
C PRO A 246 17.18 -1.10 -5.06
N PHE A 247 17.23 0.23 -4.82
CA PHE A 247 16.20 1.02 -4.16
C PHE A 247 16.24 2.46 -4.70
N ILE A 248 15.08 3.15 -4.68
CA ILE A 248 14.95 4.55 -5.06
C ILE A 248 14.66 5.35 -3.79
N ASP A 249 15.60 6.20 -3.38
CA ASP A 249 15.47 7.05 -2.20
C ASP A 249 14.53 8.24 -2.47
N ASP A 250 14.75 8.96 -3.57
CA ASP A 250 13.90 10.06 -4.01
C ASP A 250 12.80 9.56 -4.97
N MET A 251 11.82 8.86 -4.42
CA MET A 251 10.68 8.40 -5.21
C MET A 251 9.81 9.56 -5.71
N ALA A 252 9.71 10.66 -4.97
CA ALA A 252 8.91 11.81 -5.40
C ALA A 252 9.50 12.46 -6.65
N GLY A 253 10.82 12.65 -6.70
CA GLY A 253 11.53 13.14 -7.87
C GLY A 253 11.36 12.21 -9.08
N GLU A 254 11.46 10.91 -8.89
CA GLU A 254 11.30 9.94 -9.99
C GLU A 254 9.84 9.89 -10.50
N LEU A 255 8.85 9.94 -9.61
CA LEU A 255 7.42 10.04 -10.00
C LEU A 255 7.14 11.36 -10.75
N ALA A 256 7.79 12.45 -10.34
CA ALA A 256 7.66 13.73 -11.02
C ALA A 256 8.27 13.71 -12.44
N ALA A 257 9.38 13.00 -12.63
CA ALA A 257 10.11 12.93 -13.88
C ALA A 257 9.53 11.92 -14.88
N ALA A 258 8.89 10.85 -14.40
CA ALA A 258 8.38 9.78 -15.24
C ALA A 258 7.22 10.22 -16.15
N ASP A 259 7.11 9.58 -17.31
CA ASP A 259 5.94 9.65 -18.20
C ASP A 259 4.97 8.49 -17.89
N VAL A 260 5.51 7.33 -17.54
CA VAL A 260 4.72 6.13 -17.20
C VAL A 260 5.46 5.27 -16.17
N MET A 261 4.71 4.62 -15.31
CA MET A 261 5.24 3.69 -14.31
C MET A 261 4.78 2.25 -14.59
N LEU A 262 5.72 1.30 -14.65
CA LEU A 262 5.44 -0.14 -14.66
C LEU A 262 5.71 -0.71 -13.27
N CYS A 263 4.67 -1.22 -12.60
CA CYS A 263 4.84 -1.64 -11.21
C CYS A 263 3.82 -2.70 -10.75
N ARG A 264 3.99 -3.15 -9.50
CA ARG A 264 2.97 -3.93 -8.78
C ARG A 264 1.81 -3.02 -8.34
N ALA A 265 0.64 -3.62 -8.10
CA ALA A 265 -0.58 -2.91 -7.73
C ALA A 265 -0.88 -2.96 -6.21
N GLY A 266 0.13 -2.78 -5.36
CA GLY A 266 -0.08 -2.63 -3.92
C GLY A 266 -0.83 -1.34 -3.60
N ALA A 267 -1.69 -1.35 -2.57
CA ALA A 267 -2.56 -0.23 -2.23
C ALA A 267 -1.81 1.10 -2.03
N VAL A 268 -0.67 1.07 -1.34
CA VAL A 268 0.17 2.27 -1.13
C VAL A 268 0.73 2.78 -2.46
N THR A 269 1.27 1.89 -3.31
CA THR A 269 1.81 2.27 -4.62
C THR A 269 0.73 2.90 -5.51
N VAL A 270 -0.46 2.29 -5.55
CA VAL A 270 -1.59 2.83 -6.32
C VAL A 270 -2.02 4.20 -5.78
N SER A 271 -2.04 4.37 -4.46
CA SER A 271 -2.37 5.65 -3.85
C SER A 271 -1.30 6.72 -4.13
N GLU A 272 -0.02 6.36 -4.17
CA GLU A 272 1.07 7.26 -4.59
C GLU A 272 0.96 7.63 -6.07
N ILE A 273 0.60 6.69 -6.95
CA ILE A 273 0.31 6.94 -8.37
C ILE A 273 -0.84 7.94 -8.51
N CYS A 274 -1.93 7.74 -7.76
CA CYS A 274 -3.05 8.68 -7.76
C CYS A 274 -2.61 10.05 -7.24
N ALA A 275 -1.91 10.11 -6.13
CA ALA A 275 -1.44 11.36 -5.53
C ALA A 275 -0.46 12.11 -6.45
N ALA A 276 0.45 11.40 -7.11
CA ALA A 276 1.32 11.97 -8.12
C ALA A 276 0.56 12.38 -9.40
N GLY A 277 -0.54 11.71 -9.74
CA GLY A 277 -1.15 11.80 -11.06
C GLY A 277 -0.17 11.28 -12.12
N LEU A 278 0.12 10.00 -12.11
CA LEU A 278 1.05 9.37 -13.05
C LEU A 278 0.35 8.23 -13.79
N ALA A 279 0.55 8.18 -15.10
CA ALA A 279 0.11 7.04 -15.89
C ALA A 279 0.84 5.77 -15.47
N SER A 280 0.15 4.63 -15.48
CA SER A 280 0.76 3.38 -15.02
C SER A 280 0.28 2.14 -15.75
N VAL A 281 1.20 1.16 -15.85
CA VAL A 281 0.92 -0.23 -16.23
C VAL A 281 1.06 -1.07 -14.95
N LEU A 282 -0.05 -1.60 -14.49
CA LEU A 282 -0.13 -2.34 -13.23
C LEU A 282 -0.09 -3.84 -13.48
N VAL A 283 0.95 -4.50 -12.98
CA VAL A 283 1.15 -5.95 -13.04
C VAL A 283 0.89 -6.53 -11.65
N PRO A 284 -0.36 -6.92 -11.32
CA PRO A 284 -0.68 -7.39 -9.98
C PRO A 284 0.00 -8.71 -9.65
N LEU A 285 0.49 -8.83 -8.41
CA LEU A 285 0.90 -10.12 -7.88
C LEU A 285 -0.34 -10.90 -7.46
N VAL A 286 -0.59 -12.01 -8.11
CA VAL A 286 -1.67 -12.94 -7.76
C VAL A 286 -1.04 -14.17 -7.13
N VAL A 287 -1.39 -14.41 -5.87
CA VAL A 287 -1.05 -15.65 -5.17
C VAL A 287 -2.34 -16.33 -4.72
N SER A 288 -2.30 -17.65 -4.54
CA SER A 288 -3.49 -18.48 -4.24
C SER A 288 -4.33 -18.00 -3.04
N THR A 289 -3.75 -17.18 -2.17
CA THR A 289 -4.40 -16.73 -0.92
C THR A 289 -4.85 -15.28 -0.93
N THR A 290 -4.45 -14.46 -1.94
CA THR A 290 -4.80 -13.03 -1.97
C THR A 290 -4.91 -12.51 -3.40
N SER A 291 -5.98 -11.77 -3.70
CA SER A 291 -6.23 -11.12 -4.99
C SER A 291 -6.20 -9.59 -4.91
N HIS A 292 -5.81 -9.02 -3.76
CA HIS A 292 -5.97 -7.57 -3.49
C HIS A 292 -5.31 -6.70 -4.55
N GLN A 293 -4.10 -7.06 -5.01
CA GLN A 293 -3.43 -6.28 -6.05
C GLN A 293 -4.20 -6.31 -7.38
N ARG A 294 -4.81 -7.45 -7.72
CA ARG A 294 -5.66 -7.56 -8.92
C ARG A 294 -6.87 -6.64 -8.82
N ASP A 295 -7.49 -6.57 -7.65
CA ASP A 295 -8.67 -5.74 -7.43
C ASP A 295 -8.29 -4.25 -7.47
N ASN A 296 -7.13 -3.86 -6.93
CA ASN A 296 -6.58 -2.51 -7.06
C ASN A 296 -6.28 -2.14 -8.52
N ALA A 297 -5.64 -3.06 -9.28
CA ALA A 297 -5.35 -2.83 -10.70
C ALA A 297 -6.63 -2.69 -11.54
N ARG A 298 -7.63 -3.52 -11.27
CA ARG A 298 -8.95 -3.43 -11.92
C ARG A 298 -9.66 -2.12 -11.60
N PHE A 299 -9.64 -1.70 -10.34
CA PHE A 299 -10.21 -0.42 -9.94
C PHE A 299 -9.61 0.72 -10.76
N MET A 300 -8.28 0.80 -10.85
CA MET A 300 -7.61 1.83 -11.63
C MET A 300 -7.95 1.76 -13.13
N ALA A 301 -7.95 0.56 -13.69
CA ALA A 301 -8.27 0.34 -15.11
C ALA A 301 -9.73 0.71 -15.46
N GLN A 302 -10.69 0.37 -14.61
CA GLN A 302 -12.11 0.73 -14.78
C GLN A 302 -12.33 2.25 -14.82
N HIS A 303 -11.48 3.02 -14.13
CA HIS A 303 -11.51 4.49 -14.17
C HIS A 303 -10.64 5.06 -15.31
N GLY A 304 -10.01 4.21 -16.13
CA GLY A 304 -9.06 4.64 -17.16
C GLY A 304 -7.80 5.33 -16.61
N ALA A 305 -7.46 5.07 -15.36
CA ALA A 305 -6.33 5.65 -14.63
C ALA A 305 -5.07 4.77 -14.68
N ALA A 306 -5.15 3.58 -15.25
CA ALA A 306 -4.03 2.66 -15.46
C ALA A 306 -4.37 1.62 -16.53
N VAL A 307 -3.34 0.98 -17.07
CA VAL A 307 -3.47 -0.28 -17.80
C VAL A 307 -3.30 -1.44 -16.80
N HIS A 308 -4.25 -2.36 -16.75
CA HIS A 308 -4.14 -3.62 -16.01
C HIS A 308 -3.53 -4.69 -16.90
N LEU A 309 -2.33 -5.15 -16.59
CA LEU A 309 -1.64 -6.23 -17.29
C LEU A 309 -1.50 -7.43 -16.34
N PRO A 310 -2.33 -8.48 -16.49
CA PRO A 310 -2.19 -9.70 -15.70
C PRO A 310 -0.83 -10.36 -15.92
N GLN A 311 -0.21 -10.84 -14.83
CA GLN A 311 1.14 -11.40 -14.90
C GLN A 311 1.23 -12.64 -15.80
N ASP A 312 0.18 -13.46 -15.87
CA ASP A 312 0.07 -14.66 -16.70
C ASP A 312 -0.13 -14.37 -18.20
N GLU A 313 -0.55 -13.15 -18.54
CA GLU A 313 -0.66 -12.65 -19.92
C GLU A 313 0.59 -11.87 -20.37
N MET A 314 1.52 -11.59 -19.43
CA MET A 314 2.70 -10.77 -19.71
C MET A 314 3.82 -11.62 -20.34
N THR A 315 4.10 -11.39 -21.62
CA THR A 315 5.27 -11.89 -22.34
C THR A 315 6.20 -10.74 -22.72
N ALA A 316 7.39 -11.03 -23.23
CA ALA A 316 8.29 -9.98 -23.72
C ALA A 316 7.68 -9.20 -24.87
N GLU A 317 7.00 -9.89 -25.78
CA GLU A 317 6.32 -9.34 -26.96
C GLU A 317 5.12 -8.48 -26.56
N SER A 318 4.24 -8.99 -25.69
CA SER A 318 3.04 -8.25 -25.26
C SER A 318 3.42 -6.98 -24.48
N LEU A 319 4.47 -7.06 -23.64
CA LEU A 319 4.97 -5.92 -22.89
C LEU A 319 5.63 -4.88 -23.83
N GLN A 320 6.43 -5.33 -24.79
CA GLN A 320 7.03 -4.45 -25.80
C GLN A 320 5.97 -3.71 -26.60
N GLN A 321 4.99 -4.44 -27.15
CA GLN A 321 3.90 -3.85 -27.95
C GLN A 321 3.08 -2.86 -27.14
N LEU A 322 2.74 -3.21 -25.89
CA LEU A 322 2.01 -2.32 -25.00
C LEU A 322 2.77 -1.00 -24.77
N LEU A 323 4.05 -1.08 -24.40
CA LEU A 323 4.86 0.11 -24.13
C LEU A 323 5.12 0.95 -25.37
N GLN A 324 5.28 0.33 -26.55
CA GLN A 324 5.49 1.00 -27.81
C GLN A 324 4.27 1.81 -28.27
N ASN A 325 3.06 1.31 -27.95
CA ASN A 325 1.81 1.96 -28.35
C ASN A 325 1.39 3.12 -27.41
N LEU A 326 2.14 3.38 -26.34
CA LEU A 326 1.86 4.50 -25.45
C LEU A 326 2.44 5.81 -26.02
N ASP A 327 1.61 6.82 -26.10
CA ASP A 327 2.02 8.18 -26.42
C ASP A 327 1.75 9.13 -25.23
N ARG A 328 2.35 10.34 -25.27
CA ARG A 328 2.24 11.30 -24.17
C ARG A 328 0.84 11.88 -23.99
N GLU A 329 0.02 11.94 -25.03
CA GLU A 329 -1.34 12.42 -24.94
C GLU A 329 -2.21 11.42 -24.18
N GLN A 330 -2.13 10.15 -24.52
CA GLN A 330 -2.80 9.05 -23.81
C GLN A 330 -2.32 8.96 -22.35
N LEU A 331 -1.01 9.09 -22.14
CA LEU A 331 -0.41 9.05 -20.80
C LEU A 331 -0.87 10.23 -19.94
N LEU A 332 -0.95 11.44 -20.50
CA LEU A 332 -1.49 12.60 -19.79
C LEU A 332 -2.96 12.40 -19.41
N ALA A 333 -3.79 11.94 -20.34
CA ALA A 333 -5.19 11.66 -20.06
C ALA A 333 -5.37 10.60 -18.95
N MET A 334 -4.52 9.57 -18.95
CA MET A 334 -4.49 8.54 -17.89
C MET A 334 -4.01 9.12 -16.56
N ALA A 335 -2.99 9.97 -16.57
CA ALA A 335 -2.44 10.63 -15.40
C ALA A 335 -3.44 11.58 -14.74
N ASP A 336 -4.21 12.34 -15.52
CA ASP A 336 -5.28 13.20 -15.02
C ASP A 336 -6.40 12.40 -14.34
N LYS A 337 -6.79 11.27 -14.94
CA LYS A 337 -7.75 10.34 -14.34
C LYS A 337 -7.21 9.74 -13.03
N ALA A 338 -5.93 9.36 -12.99
CA ALA A 338 -5.29 8.90 -11.77
C ALA A 338 -5.32 9.99 -10.69
N ARG A 339 -4.99 11.24 -11.03
CA ARG A 339 -5.02 12.38 -10.11
C ARG A 339 -6.42 12.66 -9.57
N ALA A 340 -7.46 12.48 -10.38
CA ALA A 340 -8.86 12.66 -9.94
C ALA A 340 -9.28 11.64 -8.87
N LEU A 341 -8.65 10.48 -8.83
CA LEU A 341 -8.87 9.45 -7.79
C LEU A 341 -8.11 9.73 -6.50
N ALA A 342 -7.20 10.68 -6.47
CA ALA A 342 -6.42 11.02 -5.29
C ALA A 342 -7.31 11.45 -4.12
N ARG A 343 -6.91 11.06 -2.91
CA ARG A 343 -7.57 11.45 -1.65
C ARG A 343 -6.53 12.04 -0.70
N PRO A 344 -6.15 13.33 -0.90
CA PRO A 344 -5.08 13.97 -0.12
C PRO A 344 -5.45 14.07 1.36
N ARG A 345 -4.44 14.24 2.21
CA ARG A 345 -4.57 14.37 3.67
C ARG A 345 -5.28 13.16 4.32
N ALA A 346 -5.04 11.96 3.82
CA ALA A 346 -5.71 10.76 4.31
C ALA A 346 -5.47 10.50 5.81
N ALA A 347 -4.25 10.70 6.30
CA ALA A 347 -3.94 10.56 7.74
C ALA A 347 -4.79 11.51 8.60
N SER A 348 -4.93 12.77 8.17
CA SER A 348 -5.76 13.76 8.88
C SER A 348 -7.24 13.36 8.88
N ARG A 349 -7.78 12.86 7.75
CA ARG A 349 -9.17 12.38 7.68
C ARG A 349 -9.42 11.16 8.58
N VAL A 350 -8.46 10.23 8.67
CA VAL A 350 -8.54 9.11 9.63
C VAL A 350 -8.54 9.63 11.05
N ALA A 351 -7.70 10.61 11.36
CA ALA A 351 -7.65 11.25 12.69
C ALA A 351 -8.97 11.95 13.04
N ASP A 352 -9.58 12.68 12.08
CA ASP A 352 -10.89 13.32 12.26
C ASP A 352 -11.98 12.30 12.65
N GLU A 353 -12.01 11.16 12.00
CA GLU A 353 -12.97 10.10 12.32
C GLU A 353 -12.72 9.45 13.69
N ILE A 354 -11.44 9.27 14.10
CA ILE A 354 -11.08 8.79 15.44
C ILE A 354 -11.58 9.78 16.51
N GLU A 355 -11.39 11.07 16.30
CA GLU A 355 -11.85 12.12 17.23
C GLU A 355 -13.38 12.17 17.33
N LYS A 356 -14.10 12.05 16.21
CA LYS A 356 -15.57 11.94 16.20
C LYS A 356 -16.07 10.74 17.00
N MET A 357 -15.47 9.55 16.83
CA MET A 357 -15.88 8.35 17.56
C MET A 357 -15.67 8.45 19.07
N THR A 358 -14.71 9.26 19.51
CA THR A 358 -14.37 9.43 20.93
C THR A 358 -15.02 10.65 21.57
N GLY A 359 -15.89 11.36 20.85
CA GLY A 359 -16.52 12.59 21.33
C GLY A 359 -15.54 13.76 21.54
N ALA A 360 -14.33 13.67 21.01
CA ALA A 360 -13.45 14.82 20.89
C ALA A 360 -14.00 15.73 19.77
N ARG A 361 -14.15 17.01 20.03
CA ARG A 361 -14.45 17.99 18.97
C ARG A 361 -13.20 18.10 18.10
N PRO A 362 -13.37 18.15 16.75
CA PRO A 362 -12.25 18.39 15.85
C PRO A 362 -11.58 19.73 16.08
#